data_59415678bafb6adce02973d12626fe86
#
_entry.id   59415678bafb6adce02973d12626fe86
#
_cell.length_a   1.000
_cell.length_b   1.000
_cell.length_c   1.000
_cell.angle_alpha   90.00
_cell.angle_beta   90.00
_cell.angle_gamma   90.00
#
_symmetry.space_group_name_H-M   'P 1'
#
loop_
_entity.id
_entity.type
_entity.pdbx_description
1 polymer ?
#
loop_
_entity_poly.entity_id
_entity_poly.type
_entity_poly.pdbx_seq_one_letter_code
_entity_poly.pdbx_strand_id
1 'polypeptide(L)'
;MSGFRDFFVLIVVMGSLPLILSRPFLGVLMWSWLSYLNPHKLSWGFAREFPFAMLVALATLAALLLTREEKKVPVNGITILLLLFLFWMLITSVTAFFPELAWRQFDKVWKIFLMTFVVMMLAVSRERIQALVAVMALSLAFYGVKGGIFTLTSGGSYAVYGPGGTFIGGNNEIGLALIMTIPLLRYLQLQASARWAKQACLLSMLLCFVSVVGTQSRGAFVAVLVMSLYLFFKSRGSLLLLVPMVAVGAFIYSFMPDSWHHRMSTIETYDQDASALGRINAWKMAFNLAQDRLMGGGFDCFQGPVFGLYAPVPWDVHDAHSIYFEVLGEHGFVGLALFLLLGLSGLLLAGRTIRLVGDDPQQRWLRDLAAMLQVALIGYAAAGLFLGLAYFDFYYALLALIAVGHRIATGDLRVTGLWKLEQAGSVLARPEVAGHG
;
A
#
# COMPACT_ATOMS: atom_id res chain seq x y z
N MET A 1 -7.86 4.90 -32.42
CA MET A 1 -7.59 5.59 -31.11
C MET A 1 -6.73 4.75 -30.14
N SER A 2 -6.33 3.53 -30.50
CA SER A 2 -5.51 2.64 -29.66
C SER A 2 -4.05 3.12 -29.45
N GLY A 3 -3.46 3.81 -30.41
CA GLY A 3 -2.05 4.23 -30.28
C GLY A 3 -1.76 5.44 -29.39
N PHE A 4 -2.71 6.33 -29.11
CA PHE A 4 -2.42 7.55 -28.35
C PHE A 4 -1.96 7.27 -26.91
N ARG A 5 -2.60 6.33 -26.21
CA ARG A 5 -2.22 5.97 -24.83
C ARG A 5 -0.86 5.29 -24.78
N ASP A 6 -0.55 4.44 -25.76
CA ASP A 6 0.75 3.78 -25.88
C ASP A 6 1.87 4.79 -26.04
N PHE A 7 1.73 5.73 -26.97
CA PHE A 7 2.71 6.79 -27.18
C PHE A 7 2.80 7.76 -26.01
N PHE A 8 1.69 8.09 -25.35
CA PHE A 8 1.70 8.94 -24.17
C PHE A 8 2.58 8.32 -23.07
N VAL A 9 2.35 7.03 -22.72
CA VAL A 9 3.15 6.35 -21.70
C VAL A 9 4.63 6.28 -22.13
N LEU A 10 4.90 5.94 -23.38
CA LEU A 10 6.25 5.89 -23.93
C LEU A 10 6.97 7.24 -23.78
N ILE A 11 6.34 8.33 -24.23
CA ILE A 11 6.94 9.67 -24.19
C ILE A 11 7.20 10.10 -22.75
N VAL A 12 6.24 9.89 -21.84
CA VAL A 12 6.39 10.26 -20.42
C VAL A 12 7.54 9.48 -19.78
N VAL A 13 7.60 8.16 -19.99
CA VAL A 13 8.66 7.34 -19.39
C VAL A 13 10.02 7.65 -20.03
N MET A 14 10.14 7.63 -21.36
CA MET A 14 11.42 7.90 -22.05
C MET A 14 11.92 9.32 -21.78
N GLY A 15 11.02 10.31 -21.77
CA GLY A 15 11.35 11.70 -21.42
C GLY A 15 11.79 11.87 -19.97
N SER A 16 11.36 10.99 -19.06
CA SER A 16 11.78 11.02 -17.66
C SER A 16 13.18 10.42 -17.43
N LEU A 17 13.68 9.52 -18.29
CA LEU A 17 14.95 8.82 -18.07
C LEU A 17 16.15 9.75 -17.90
N PRO A 18 16.38 10.79 -18.73
CA PRO A 18 17.47 11.73 -18.52
C PRO A 18 17.36 12.50 -17.20
N LEU A 19 16.12 12.84 -16.79
CA LEU A 19 15.86 13.51 -15.51
C LEU A 19 16.12 12.57 -14.32
N ILE A 20 15.81 11.28 -14.44
CA ILE A 20 16.10 10.26 -13.44
C ILE A 20 17.61 10.12 -13.24
N LEU A 21 18.39 10.10 -14.32
CA LEU A 21 19.84 10.01 -14.25
C LEU A 21 20.47 11.19 -13.51
N SER A 22 19.87 12.39 -13.62
CA SER A 22 20.32 13.57 -12.89
C SER A 22 19.76 13.67 -11.47
N ARG A 23 18.56 13.14 -11.23
CA ARG A 23 17.82 13.21 -9.94
C ARG A 23 17.17 11.87 -9.63
N PRO A 24 17.87 10.94 -8.96
CA PRO A 24 17.39 9.55 -8.77
C PRO A 24 16.04 9.45 -8.03
N PHE A 25 15.66 10.43 -7.21
CA PHE A 25 14.35 10.44 -6.56
C PHE A 25 13.18 10.53 -7.55
N LEU A 26 13.36 11.15 -8.73
CA LEU A 26 12.32 11.14 -9.78
C LEU A 26 12.05 9.72 -10.29
N GLY A 27 13.06 8.85 -10.27
CA GLY A 27 12.89 7.44 -10.59
C GLY A 27 12.00 6.71 -9.58
N VAL A 28 12.10 7.02 -8.28
CA VAL A 28 11.19 6.51 -7.27
C VAL A 28 9.75 6.93 -7.55
N LEU A 29 9.53 8.21 -7.88
CA LEU A 29 8.19 8.72 -8.21
C LEU A 29 7.62 8.05 -9.48
N MET A 30 8.44 7.94 -10.53
CA MET A 30 8.03 7.32 -11.80
C MET A 30 7.74 5.82 -11.62
N TRP A 31 8.58 5.10 -10.87
CA TRP A 31 8.35 3.70 -10.57
C TRP A 31 7.05 3.51 -9.77
N SER A 32 6.81 4.34 -8.74
CA SER A 32 5.58 4.32 -7.96
C SER A 32 4.35 4.63 -8.82
N TRP A 33 4.44 5.59 -9.74
CA TRP A 33 3.36 5.90 -10.68
C TRP A 33 3.04 4.71 -11.61
N LEU A 34 4.09 4.05 -12.14
CA LEU A 34 3.93 2.85 -12.97
C LEU A 34 3.35 1.67 -12.20
N SER A 35 3.73 1.48 -10.93
CA SER A 35 3.24 0.39 -10.07
C SER A 35 1.78 0.59 -9.64
N TYR A 36 1.42 1.80 -9.21
CA TYR A 36 0.09 2.01 -8.59
C TYR A 36 -0.98 2.47 -9.59
N LEU A 37 -0.63 3.33 -10.56
CA LEU A 37 -1.57 3.71 -11.62
C LEU A 37 -1.63 2.67 -12.73
N ASN A 38 -0.53 1.95 -12.97
CA ASN A 38 -0.41 1.00 -14.08
C ASN A 38 -0.85 1.58 -15.44
N PRO A 39 -0.37 2.76 -15.86
CA PRO A 39 -0.88 3.46 -17.03
C PRO A 39 -0.68 2.67 -18.31
N HIS A 40 0.36 1.83 -18.39
CA HIS A 40 0.63 0.92 -19.49
C HIS A 40 -0.43 -0.18 -19.62
N LYS A 41 -0.99 -0.66 -18.50
CA LYS A 41 -2.08 -1.65 -18.53
C LYS A 41 -3.44 -1.05 -18.92
N LEU A 42 -3.56 0.29 -18.95
CA LEU A 42 -4.72 1.00 -19.49
C LEU A 42 -4.62 1.25 -21.00
N SER A 43 -3.51 0.87 -21.64
CA SER A 43 -3.33 0.93 -23.08
C SER A 43 -3.73 -0.38 -23.77
N TRP A 44 -3.90 -0.33 -25.10
CA TRP A 44 -4.42 -1.44 -25.90
C TRP A 44 -3.40 -2.01 -26.88
N GLY A 45 -2.19 -1.39 -26.97
CA GLY A 45 -1.15 -1.78 -27.90
C GLY A 45 0.12 -2.26 -27.21
N PHE A 46 1.27 -1.97 -27.81
CA PHE A 46 2.60 -2.45 -27.39
C PHE A 46 2.98 -2.06 -25.96
N ALA A 47 2.53 -0.88 -25.48
CA ALA A 47 2.87 -0.39 -24.15
C ALA A 47 2.38 -1.32 -23.03
N ARG A 48 1.34 -2.13 -23.29
CA ARG A 48 0.76 -3.03 -22.29
C ARG A 48 1.75 -4.08 -21.77
N GLU A 49 2.61 -4.58 -22.63
CA GLU A 49 3.58 -5.64 -22.30
C GLU A 49 5.03 -5.11 -22.21
N PHE A 50 5.24 -3.84 -22.55
CA PHE A 50 6.56 -3.25 -22.52
C PHE A 50 7.06 -3.05 -21.08
N PRO A 51 8.31 -3.42 -20.74
CA PRO A 51 8.81 -3.46 -19.37
C PRO A 51 9.24 -2.08 -18.82
N PHE A 52 8.34 -1.09 -18.84
CA PHE A 52 8.61 0.27 -18.40
C PHE A 52 9.14 0.36 -16.97
N ALA A 53 8.56 -0.41 -16.05
CA ALA A 53 8.99 -0.40 -14.65
C ALA A 53 10.45 -0.88 -14.50
N MET A 54 10.87 -1.87 -15.29
CA MET A 54 12.25 -2.35 -15.30
C MET A 54 13.22 -1.26 -15.82
N LEU A 55 12.86 -0.57 -16.91
CA LEU A 55 13.69 0.53 -17.44
C LEU A 55 13.87 1.65 -16.41
N VAL A 56 12.80 2.07 -15.77
CA VAL A 56 12.82 3.09 -14.72
C VAL A 56 13.65 2.63 -13.52
N ALA A 57 13.49 1.37 -13.08
CA ALA A 57 14.28 0.81 -11.99
C ALA A 57 15.77 0.79 -12.32
N LEU A 58 16.16 0.31 -13.51
CA LEU A 58 17.55 0.30 -13.97
C LEU A 58 18.15 1.70 -14.07
N ALA A 59 17.41 2.67 -14.64
CA ALA A 59 17.84 4.06 -14.69
C ALA A 59 18.02 4.66 -13.29
N THR A 60 17.10 4.33 -12.34
CA THR A 60 17.18 4.78 -10.95
C THR A 60 18.41 4.20 -10.24
N LEU A 61 18.68 2.91 -10.42
CA LEU A 61 19.84 2.24 -9.83
C LEU A 61 21.15 2.80 -10.43
N ALA A 62 21.21 3.02 -11.76
CA ALA A 62 22.35 3.67 -12.41
C ALA A 62 22.56 5.09 -11.87
N ALA A 63 21.49 5.88 -11.75
CA ALA A 63 21.55 7.21 -11.15
C ALA A 63 22.04 7.18 -9.70
N LEU A 64 21.60 6.19 -8.91
CA LEU A 64 22.08 5.98 -7.54
C LEU A 64 23.60 5.73 -7.49
N LEU A 65 24.15 4.99 -8.43
CA LEU A 65 25.59 4.75 -8.48
C LEU A 65 26.37 6.03 -8.82
N LEU A 66 25.81 6.89 -9.66
CA LEU A 66 26.43 8.11 -10.16
C LEU A 66 26.26 9.31 -9.23
N THR A 67 25.17 9.34 -8.42
CA THR A 67 24.88 10.47 -7.54
C THR A 67 25.82 10.52 -6.33
N ARG A 68 26.11 11.75 -5.89
CA ARG A 68 26.82 12.04 -4.64
C ARG A 68 25.88 12.17 -3.44
N GLU A 69 24.59 11.99 -3.63
CA GLU A 69 23.63 12.00 -2.52
C GLU A 69 23.97 10.89 -1.50
N GLU A 70 23.72 11.18 -0.22
CA GLU A 70 23.96 10.22 0.86
C GLU A 70 23.02 9.02 0.74
N LYS A 71 23.57 7.80 0.71
CA LYS A 71 22.85 6.54 0.49
C LYS A 71 22.74 5.76 1.79
N LYS A 72 22.03 6.30 2.78
CA LYS A 72 21.85 5.64 4.08
C LYS A 72 20.44 5.08 4.23
N VAL A 73 20.34 3.78 4.40
CA VAL A 73 19.11 3.10 4.81
C VAL A 73 18.94 3.26 6.32
N PRO A 74 17.75 3.60 6.83
CA PRO A 74 17.52 3.62 8.27
C PRO A 74 17.66 2.20 8.84
N VAL A 75 18.53 2.03 9.84
CA VAL A 75 18.70 0.73 10.52
C VAL A 75 17.72 0.69 11.68
N ASN A 76 16.65 -0.08 11.52
CA ASN A 76 15.60 -0.28 12.53
C ASN A 76 14.95 -1.66 12.36
N GLY A 77 13.99 -1.98 13.24
CA GLY A 77 13.31 -3.29 13.20
C GLY A 77 12.66 -3.61 11.86
N ILE A 78 12.08 -2.60 11.17
CA ILE A 78 11.46 -2.81 9.84
C ILE A 78 12.53 -3.24 8.83
N THR A 79 13.66 -2.54 8.78
CA THR A 79 14.74 -2.81 7.82
C THR A 79 15.33 -4.21 8.02
N ILE A 80 15.57 -4.57 9.29
CA ILE A 80 16.11 -5.89 9.64
C ILE A 80 15.10 -6.99 9.28
N LEU A 81 13.83 -6.82 9.64
CA LEU A 81 12.79 -7.81 9.33
C LEU A 81 12.53 -7.95 7.83
N LEU A 82 12.62 -6.86 7.05
CA LEU A 82 12.54 -6.94 5.58
C LEU A 82 13.67 -7.81 5.02
N LEU A 83 14.92 -7.62 5.47
CA LEU A 83 16.04 -8.43 5.02
C LEU A 83 15.90 -9.91 5.44
N LEU A 84 15.48 -10.15 6.69
CA LEU A 84 15.26 -11.51 7.18
C LEU A 84 14.13 -12.21 6.42
N PHE A 85 13.03 -11.49 6.13
CA PHE A 85 11.91 -12.04 5.39
C PHE A 85 12.28 -12.33 3.92
N LEU A 86 13.00 -11.41 3.26
CA LEU A 86 13.52 -11.65 1.91
C LEU A 86 14.47 -12.87 1.86
N PHE A 87 15.36 -12.97 2.85
CA PHE A 87 16.28 -14.11 2.94
C PHE A 87 15.52 -15.43 3.19
N TRP A 88 14.49 -15.41 4.05
CA TRP A 88 13.66 -16.59 4.29
C TRP A 88 12.88 -17.00 3.03
N MET A 89 12.30 -16.03 2.30
CA MET A 89 11.63 -16.30 1.01
C MET A 89 12.58 -16.90 -0.03
N LEU A 90 13.87 -16.49 -0.04
CA LEU A 90 14.89 -17.12 -0.90
C LEU A 90 15.08 -18.59 -0.54
N ILE A 91 15.23 -18.92 0.75
CA ILE A 91 15.39 -20.30 1.22
C ILE A 91 14.18 -21.15 0.84
N THR A 92 12.98 -20.66 1.08
CA THR A 92 11.74 -21.40 0.78
C THR A 92 11.52 -21.57 -0.72
N SER A 93 12.02 -20.65 -1.56
CA SER A 93 11.99 -20.78 -3.02
C SER A 93 12.91 -21.90 -3.52
N VAL A 94 14.08 -22.11 -2.88
CA VAL A 94 15.00 -23.21 -3.21
C VAL A 94 14.37 -24.57 -2.90
N THR A 95 13.54 -24.66 -1.86
CA THR A 95 12.91 -25.91 -1.40
C THR A 95 11.46 -26.04 -1.84
N ALA A 96 11.00 -25.22 -2.77
CA ALA A 96 9.61 -25.15 -3.23
C ALA A 96 9.12 -26.44 -3.90
N PHE A 97 7.85 -26.76 -3.76
CA PHE A 97 7.21 -27.88 -4.50
C PHE A 97 7.20 -27.63 -6.01
N PHE A 98 7.03 -26.37 -6.42
CA PHE A 98 6.98 -25.93 -7.81
C PHE A 98 8.07 -24.88 -8.07
N PRO A 99 9.33 -25.29 -8.31
CA PRO A 99 10.45 -24.35 -8.41
C PRO A 99 10.25 -23.27 -9.48
N GLU A 100 9.71 -23.62 -10.64
CA GLU A 100 9.48 -22.65 -11.73
C GLU A 100 8.50 -21.53 -11.34
N LEU A 101 7.42 -21.87 -10.65
CA LEU A 101 6.43 -20.90 -10.17
C LEU A 101 7.06 -20.06 -9.05
N ALA A 102 7.73 -20.72 -8.11
CA ALA A 102 8.35 -20.06 -6.96
C ALA A 102 9.41 -19.04 -7.39
N TRP A 103 10.31 -19.38 -8.32
CA TRP A 103 11.32 -18.46 -8.81
C TRP A 103 10.74 -17.31 -9.63
N ARG A 104 9.65 -17.54 -10.37
CA ARG A 104 8.92 -16.48 -11.09
C ARG A 104 8.33 -15.46 -10.13
N GLN A 105 7.73 -15.91 -9.04
CA GLN A 105 7.15 -15.02 -8.03
C GLN A 105 8.23 -14.35 -7.19
N PHE A 106 9.27 -15.09 -6.77
CA PHE A 106 10.44 -14.52 -6.08
C PHE A 106 11.09 -13.40 -6.91
N ASP A 107 11.20 -13.57 -8.24
CA ASP A 107 11.76 -12.54 -9.13
C ASP A 107 10.97 -11.22 -9.08
N LYS A 108 9.66 -11.27 -8.89
CA LYS A 108 8.85 -10.06 -8.68
C LYS A 108 9.07 -9.47 -7.29
N VAL A 109 9.05 -10.32 -6.26
CA VAL A 109 9.08 -9.89 -4.86
C VAL A 109 10.42 -9.24 -4.49
N TRP A 110 11.57 -9.83 -4.87
CA TRP A 110 12.86 -9.24 -4.54
C TRP A 110 13.05 -7.85 -5.18
N LYS A 111 12.49 -7.61 -6.38
CA LYS A 111 12.49 -6.29 -7.03
C LYS A 111 11.67 -5.26 -6.25
N ILE A 112 10.53 -5.67 -5.69
CA ILE A 112 9.70 -4.84 -4.80
C ILE A 112 10.52 -4.43 -3.56
N PHE A 113 11.19 -5.40 -2.91
CA PHE A 113 12.05 -5.14 -1.75
C PHE A 113 13.22 -4.23 -2.10
N LEU A 114 13.89 -4.46 -3.23
CA LEU A 114 14.96 -3.60 -3.72
C LEU A 114 14.48 -2.15 -3.85
N MET A 115 13.35 -1.92 -4.52
CA MET A 115 12.79 -0.57 -4.67
C MET A 115 12.31 0.02 -3.35
N THR A 116 11.84 -0.79 -2.41
CA THR A 116 11.54 -0.38 -1.04
C THR A 116 12.78 0.18 -0.34
N PHE A 117 13.94 -0.46 -0.46
CA PHE A 117 15.21 0.07 0.07
C PHE A 117 15.65 1.34 -0.66
N VAL A 118 15.44 1.44 -1.99
CA VAL A 118 15.71 2.66 -2.75
C VAL A 118 14.83 3.82 -2.26
N VAL A 119 13.55 3.56 -1.97
CA VAL A 119 12.66 4.55 -1.33
C VAL A 119 13.23 5.01 0.01
N MET A 120 13.69 4.08 0.87
CA MET A 120 14.29 4.42 2.17
C MET A 120 15.56 5.25 2.05
N MET A 121 16.34 5.07 0.99
CA MET A 121 17.56 5.85 0.73
C MET A 121 17.25 7.25 0.22
N LEU A 122 16.22 7.43 -0.59
CA LEU A 122 16.00 8.65 -1.36
C LEU A 122 14.88 9.55 -0.82
N ALA A 123 13.91 9.02 -0.05
CA ALA A 123 12.79 9.79 0.50
C ALA A 123 13.18 10.53 1.80
N VAL A 124 14.29 11.25 1.81
CA VAL A 124 14.96 11.78 3.01
C VAL A 124 14.51 13.18 3.45
N SER A 125 13.57 13.81 2.75
CA SER A 125 13.04 15.13 3.11
C SER A 125 11.52 15.17 3.12
N ARG A 126 10.95 16.19 3.78
CA ARG A 126 9.50 16.40 3.83
C ARG A 126 8.88 16.48 2.42
N GLU A 127 9.51 17.24 1.53
CA GLU A 127 9.04 17.45 0.16
C GLU A 127 9.04 16.14 -0.63
N ARG A 128 10.11 15.34 -0.50
CA ARG A 128 10.22 14.04 -1.15
C ARG A 128 9.17 13.06 -0.62
N ILE A 129 8.97 13.00 0.68
CA ILE A 129 7.93 12.17 1.31
C ILE A 129 6.54 12.61 0.84
N GLN A 130 6.24 13.91 0.87
CA GLN A 130 4.96 14.43 0.42
C GLN A 130 4.70 14.14 -1.07
N ALA A 131 5.71 14.31 -1.93
CA ALA A 131 5.63 13.97 -3.34
C ALA A 131 5.36 12.47 -3.56
N LEU A 132 6.07 11.60 -2.83
CA LEU A 132 5.84 10.15 -2.91
C LEU A 132 4.43 9.78 -2.45
N VAL A 133 4.00 10.27 -1.29
CA VAL A 133 2.63 10.04 -0.79
C VAL A 133 1.58 10.57 -1.77
N ALA A 134 1.81 11.72 -2.40
CA ALA A 134 0.92 12.25 -3.42
C ALA A 134 0.83 11.34 -4.64
N VAL A 135 1.96 10.87 -5.18
CA VAL A 135 1.97 9.93 -6.31
C VAL A 135 1.25 8.63 -5.94
N MET A 136 1.55 8.04 -4.78
CA MET A 136 0.92 6.82 -4.30
C MET A 136 -0.61 6.99 -4.16
N ALA A 137 -1.03 8.01 -3.42
CA ALA A 137 -2.44 8.23 -3.12
C ALA A 137 -3.25 8.63 -4.36
N LEU A 138 -2.74 9.54 -5.20
CA LEU A 138 -3.47 10.01 -6.39
C LEU A 138 -3.53 8.94 -7.48
N SER A 139 -2.52 8.09 -7.62
CA SER A 139 -2.53 6.96 -8.55
C SER A 139 -3.67 5.98 -8.25
N LEU A 140 -3.84 5.60 -7.00
CA LEU A 140 -4.92 4.70 -6.60
C LEU A 140 -6.27 5.42 -6.49
N ALA A 141 -6.28 6.68 -6.05
CA ALA A 141 -7.50 7.50 -6.00
C ALA A 141 -8.13 7.69 -7.39
N PHE A 142 -7.34 7.66 -8.47
CA PHE A 142 -7.88 7.66 -9.83
C PHE A 142 -8.90 6.53 -10.04
N TYR A 143 -8.56 5.30 -9.60
CA TYR A 143 -9.49 4.18 -9.65
C TYR A 143 -10.65 4.33 -8.67
N GLY A 144 -10.37 4.84 -7.47
CA GLY A 144 -11.39 5.08 -6.46
C GLY A 144 -12.44 6.10 -6.91
N VAL A 145 -12.00 7.21 -7.50
CA VAL A 145 -12.90 8.25 -8.05
C VAL A 145 -13.71 7.69 -9.21
N LYS A 146 -13.05 7.02 -10.17
CA LYS A 146 -13.73 6.38 -11.31
C LYS A 146 -14.73 5.32 -10.85
N GLY A 147 -14.32 4.45 -9.93
CA GLY A 147 -15.17 3.40 -9.38
C GLY A 147 -16.33 3.95 -8.54
N GLY A 148 -16.10 5.00 -7.77
CA GLY A 148 -17.16 5.68 -7.00
C GLY A 148 -18.22 6.32 -7.88
N ILE A 149 -17.80 7.03 -8.94
CA ILE A 149 -18.73 7.57 -9.94
C ILE A 149 -19.50 6.44 -10.62
N PHE A 150 -18.80 5.36 -11.03
CA PHE A 150 -19.43 4.20 -11.65
C PHE A 150 -20.47 3.55 -10.72
N THR A 151 -20.17 3.39 -9.44
CA THR A 151 -21.11 2.83 -8.46
C THR A 151 -22.35 3.71 -8.32
N LEU A 152 -22.18 5.04 -8.24
CA LEU A 152 -23.29 5.98 -8.12
C LEU A 152 -24.17 6.00 -9.40
N THR A 153 -23.55 5.97 -10.58
CA THR A 153 -24.28 6.04 -11.86
C THR A 153 -24.94 4.71 -12.23
N SER A 154 -24.41 3.58 -11.77
CA SER A 154 -24.98 2.24 -12.00
C SER A 154 -25.95 1.79 -10.90
N GLY A 155 -26.22 2.62 -9.88
CA GLY A 155 -27.03 2.23 -8.71
C GLY A 155 -26.44 1.04 -7.93
N GLY A 156 -25.13 0.83 -7.98
CA GLY A 156 -24.44 -0.27 -7.29
C GLY A 156 -24.65 -1.66 -7.88
N SER A 157 -25.30 -1.77 -9.05
CA SER A 157 -25.68 -3.05 -9.68
C SER A 157 -24.49 -3.86 -10.17
N TYR A 158 -23.34 -3.24 -10.43
CA TYR A 158 -22.14 -3.89 -10.97
C TYR A 158 -20.95 -3.70 -10.05
N ALA A 159 -20.13 -4.77 -9.90
CA ALA A 159 -18.92 -4.73 -9.09
C ALA A 159 -17.82 -3.88 -9.75
N VAL A 160 -17.11 -3.11 -8.93
CA VAL A 160 -15.92 -2.35 -9.35
C VAL A 160 -14.71 -3.27 -9.38
N TYR A 161 -13.97 -3.23 -10.48
CA TYR A 161 -12.72 -3.95 -10.69
C TYR A 161 -11.58 -2.99 -10.99
N GLY A 162 -10.37 -3.41 -10.66
CA GLY A 162 -9.14 -2.72 -11.06
C GLY A 162 -8.67 -3.09 -12.48
N PRO A 163 -7.52 -2.57 -12.92
CA PRO A 163 -6.95 -2.89 -14.23
C PRO A 163 -6.46 -4.34 -14.28
N GLY A 164 -6.97 -5.12 -15.24
CA GLY A 164 -6.62 -6.53 -15.38
C GLY A 164 -5.12 -6.77 -15.60
N GLY A 165 -4.60 -7.86 -15.02
CA GLY A 165 -3.18 -8.23 -15.09
C GLY A 165 -2.28 -7.40 -14.17
N THR A 166 -2.82 -6.81 -13.11
CA THR A 166 -2.09 -6.08 -12.06
C THR A 166 -2.41 -6.64 -10.68
N PHE A 167 -1.67 -6.26 -9.65
CA PHE A 167 -1.95 -6.62 -8.25
C PHE A 167 -3.34 -6.19 -7.77
N ILE A 168 -3.92 -5.16 -8.38
CA ILE A 168 -5.22 -4.60 -8.00
C ILE A 168 -6.34 -4.93 -9.00
N GLY A 169 -6.17 -6.00 -9.80
CA GLY A 169 -7.07 -6.33 -10.92
C GLY A 169 -8.46 -6.78 -10.51
N GLY A 170 -8.59 -7.55 -9.45
CA GLY A 170 -9.86 -8.04 -8.92
C GLY A 170 -10.63 -7.01 -8.08
N ASN A 171 -11.88 -7.33 -7.78
CA ASN A 171 -12.73 -6.48 -6.95
C ASN A 171 -12.27 -6.42 -5.48
N ASN A 172 -11.78 -7.52 -4.92
CA ASN A 172 -11.25 -7.54 -3.55
C ASN A 172 -9.95 -6.75 -3.45
N GLU A 173 -9.05 -6.93 -4.42
CA GLU A 173 -7.72 -6.32 -4.50
C GLU A 173 -7.81 -4.79 -4.61
N ILE A 174 -8.68 -4.29 -5.51
CA ILE A 174 -8.90 -2.84 -5.60
C ILE A 174 -9.56 -2.31 -4.33
N GLY A 175 -10.47 -3.07 -3.70
CA GLY A 175 -11.07 -2.71 -2.43
C GLY A 175 -10.04 -2.48 -1.34
N LEU A 176 -9.10 -3.42 -1.15
CA LEU A 176 -7.99 -3.30 -0.20
C LEU A 176 -7.11 -2.09 -0.53
N ALA A 177 -6.70 -1.92 -1.79
CA ALA A 177 -5.84 -0.80 -2.20
C ALA A 177 -6.49 0.57 -1.90
N LEU A 178 -7.81 0.69 -2.13
CA LEU A 178 -8.55 1.92 -1.84
C LEU A 178 -8.69 2.18 -0.32
N ILE A 179 -8.90 1.14 0.48
CA ILE A 179 -8.92 1.25 1.94
C ILE A 179 -7.59 1.81 2.47
N MET A 180 -6.46 1.33 1.95
CA MET A 180 -5.14 1.84 2.31
C MET A 180 -4.89 3.26 1.79
N THR A 181 -5.56 3.67 0.71
CA THR A 181 -5.40 4.98 0.06
C THR A 181 -6.13 6.10 0.81
N ILE A 182 -7.31 5.81 1.38
CA ILE A 182 -8.13 6.82 2.09
C ILE A 182 -7.32 7.56 3.18
N PRO A 183 -6.56 6.90 4.07
CA PRO A 183 -5.74 7.60 5.05
C PRO A 183 -4.65 8.49 4.43
N LEU A 184 -4.06 8.09 3.30
CA LEU A 184 -3.06 8.91 2.61
C LEU A 184 -3.68 10.16 1.99
N LEU A 185 -4.88 10.06 1.42
CA LEU A 185 -5.65 11.23 0.97
C LEU A 185 -5.97 12.17 2.14
N ARG A 186 -6.30 11.61 3.32
CA ARG A 186 -6.50 12.42 4.53
C ARG A 186 -5.23 13.13 4.95
N TYR A 187 -4.07 12.48 4.89
CA TYR A 187 -2.79 13.13 5.12
C TYR A 187 -2.57 14.31 4.15
N LEU A 188 -2.78 14.09 2.85
CA LEU A 188 -2.64 15.16 1.85
C LEU A 188 -3.61 16.32 2.13
N GLN A 189 -4.85 16.03 2.53
CA GLN A 189 -5.83 17.04 2.92
C GLN A 189 -5.36 17.89 4.12
N LEU A 190 -4.73 17.26 5.12
CA LEU A 190 -4.20 17.95 6.30
C LEU A 190 -3.02 18.86 5.95
N GLN A 191 -2.21 18.48 4.96
CA GLN A 191 -1.04 19.25 4.52
C GLN A 191 -1.40 20.32 3.47
N ALA A 192 -2.55 20.25 2.82
CA ALA A 192 -2.95 21.19 1.79
C ALA A 192 -3.21 22.59 2.38
N SER A 193 -2.67 23.65 1.74
CA SER A 193 -2.95 25.03 2.08
C SER A 193 -4.23 25.55 1.38
N ALA A 194 -4.39 25.24 0.10
CA ALA A 194 -5.50 25.70 -0.73
C ALA A 194 -6.83 25.01 -0.39
N ARG A 195 -7.90 25.79 -0.29
CA ARG A 195 -9.27 25.27 0.01
C ARG A 195 -9.73 24.25 -1.02
N TRP A 196 -9.48 24.52 -2.31
CA TRP A 196 -9.87 23.60 -3.38
C TRP A 196 -9.17 22.24 -3.26
N ALA A 197 -7.89 22.21 -2.88
CA ALA A 197 -7.15 20.97 -2.69
C ALA A 197 -7.70 20.15 -1.50
N LYS A 198 -8.09 20.84 -0.40
CA LYS A 198 -8.77 20.17 0.73
C LYS A 198 -10.08 19.55 0.33
N GLN A 199 -10.88 20.26 -0.49
CA GLN A 199 -12.17 19.77 -1.00
C GLN A 199 -11.98 18.63 -1.99
N ALA A 200 -11.00 18.70 -2.89
CA ALA A 200 -10.67 17.64 -3.83
C ALA A 200 -10.26 16.35 -3.11
N CYS A 201 -9.41 16.45 -2.07
CA CYS A 201 -9.06 15.30 -1.25
C CYS A 201 -10.29 14.73 -0.52
N LEU A 202 -11.17 15.57 0.04
CA LEU A 202 -12.39 15.10 0.69
C LEU A 202 -13.31 14.37 -0.30
N LEU A 203 -13.55 14.94 -1.46
CA LEU A 203 -14.39 14.33 -2.50
C LEU A 203 -13.76 13.00 -2.96
N SER A 204 -12.45 12.96 -3.16
CA SER A 204 -11.74 11.72 -3.52
C SER A 204 -11.87 10.65 -2.45
N MET A 205 -11.76 11.00 -1.15
CA MET A 205 -11.98 10.03 -0.05
C MET A 205 -13.41 9.48 -0.05
N LEU A 206 -14.41 10.34 -0.25
CA LEU A 206 -15.82 9.92 -0.31
C LEU A 206 -16.07 8.98 -1.50
N LEU A 207 -15.54 9.33 -2.69
CA LEU A 207 -15.67 8.50 -3.88
C LEU A 207 -14.89 7.18 -3.76
N CYS A 208 -13.70 7.18 -3.15
CA CYS A 208 -12.99 5.95 -2.82
C CYS A 208 -13.81 5.05 -1.88
N PHE A 209 -14.44 5.63 -0.87
CA PHE A 209 -15.31 4.89 0.05
C PHE A 209 -16.51 4.28 -0.68
N VAL A 210 -17.21 5.06 -1.50
CA VAL A 210 -18.31 4.56 -2.36
C VAL A 210 -17.80 3.45 -3.30
N SER A 211 -16.61 3.61 -3.88
CA SER A 211 -15.98 2.61 -4.72
C SER A 211 -15.70 1.31 -3.97
N VAL A 212 -15.20 1.38 -2.72
CA VAL A 212 -14.98 0.18 -1.88
C VAL A 212 -16.28 -0.59 -1.67
N VAL A 213 -17.38 0.10 -1.39
CA VAL A 213 -18.71 -0.55 -1.29
C VAL A 213 -19.15 -1.14 -2.63
N GLY A 214 -18.93 -0.40 -3.73
CA GLY A 214 -19.20 -0.83 -5.09
C GLY A 214 -18.35 -2.00 -5.57
N THR A 215 -17.24 -2.33 -4.90
CA THR A 215 -16.51 -3.59 -5.18
C THR A 215 -17.33 -4.83 -4.85
N GLN A 216 -18.39 -4.71 -4.07
CA GLN A 216 -19.21 -5.81 -3.56
C GLN A 216 -18.39 -6.87 -2.81
N SER A 217 -17.23 -6.48 -2.28
CA SER A 217 -16.33 -7.34 -1.51
C SER A 217 -16.73 -7.36 -0.04
N ARG A 218 -17.14 -8.51 0.48
CA ARG A 218 -17.44 -8.73 1.91
C ARG A 218 -16.24 -8.40 2.78
N GLY A 219 -15.05 -8.86 2.38
CA GLY A 219 -13.81 -8.59 3.12
C GLY A 219 -13.45 -7.10 3.15
N ALA A 220 -13.61 -6.38 2.04
CA ALA A 220 -13.37 -4.94 2.01
C ALA A 220 -14.38 -4.18 2.89
N PHE A 221 -15.63 -4.61 2.93
CA PHE A 221 -16.65 -4.02 3.80
C PHE A 221 -16.30 -4.17 5.28
N VAL A 222 -15.92 -5.38 5.73
CA VAL A 222 -15.46 -5.64 7.10
C VAL A 222 -14.21 -4.79 7.42
N ALA A 223 -13.27 -4.70 6.50
CA ALA A 223 -12.05 -3.92 6.72
C ALA A 223 -12.31 -2.41 6.87
N VAL A 224 -13.25 -1.86 6.11
CA VAL A 224 -13.68 -0.45 6.29
C VAL A 224 -14.31 -0.25 7.68
N LEU A 225 -15.13 -1.17 8.15
CA LEU A 225 -15.69 -1.08 9.50
C LEU A 225 -14.60 -1.10 10.58
N VAL A 226 -13.63 -2.02 10.48
CA VAL A 226 -12.51 -2.11 11.43
C VAL A 226 -11.66 -0.83 11.38
N MET A 227 -11.32 -0.32 10.19
CA MET A 227 -10.58 0.91 10.02
C MET A 227 -11.34 2.11 10.61
N SER A 228 -12.64 2.19 10.37
CA SER A 228 -13.50 3.27 10.86
C SER A 228 -13.60 3.23 12.40
N LEU A 229 -13.74 2.05 12.97
CA LEU A 229 -13.76 1.84 14.42
C LEU A 229 -12.41 2.23 15.05
N TYR A 230 -11.30 1.84 14.43
CA TYR A 230 -9.96 2.25 14.88
C TYR A 230 -9.79 3.78 14.86
N LEU A 231 -10.24 4.45 13.78
CA LEU A 231 -10.22 5.91 13.70
C LEU A 231 -11.08 6.57 14.77
N PHE A 232 -12.27 6.01 15.05
CA PHE A 232 -13.15 6.51 16.10
C PHE A 232 -12.47 6.49 17.47
N PHE A 233 -11.90 5.35 17.87
CA PHE A 233 -11.18 5.24 19.15
C PHE A 233 -9.92 6.14 19.18
N LYS A 234 -9.19 6.25 18.09
CA LYS A 234 -8.00 7.12 18.00
C LYS A 234 -8.32 8.60 18.10
N SER A 235 -9.52 9.02 17.68
CA SER A 235 -10.03 10.40 17.79
C SER A 235 -10.65 10.72 19.16
N ARG A 236 -10.41 9.91 20.17
CA ARG A 236 -11.01 9.98 21.53
C ARG A 236 -12.54 9.84 21.53
N GLY A 237 -13.09 9.06 20.61
CA GLY A 237 -14.53 8.76 20.58
C GLY A 237 -15.40 9.99 20.22
N SER A 238 -14.90 10.88 19.37
CA SER A 238 -15.64 12.08 19.00
C SER A 238 -16.96 11.76 18.29
N LEU A 239 -18.08 12.12 18.93
CA LEU A 239 -19.43 12.02 18.33
C LEU A 239 -19.55 12.74 16.98
N LEU A 240 -18.74 13.78 16.77
CA LEU A 240 -18.64 14.49 15.49
C LEU A 240 -18.16 13.60 14.33
N LEU A 241 -17.46 12.49 14.60
CA LEU A 241 -17.06 11.51 13.59
C LEU A 241 -18.09 10.39 13.47
N LEU A 242 -18.76 10.02 14.56
CA LEU A 242 -19.73 8.94 14.56
C LEU A 242 -20.95 9.28 13.70
N VAL A 243 -21.48 10.50 13.84
CA VAL A 243 -22.66 10.94 13.09
C VAL A 243 -22.49 10.85 11.57
N PRO A 244 -21.46 11.43 10.94
CA PRO A 244 -21.26 11.27 9.50
C PRO A 244 -20.96 9.83 9.08
N MET A 245 -20.29 9.04 9.91
CA MET A 245 -20.06 7.61 9.63
C MET A 245 -21.36 6.82 9.57
N VAL A 246 -22.25 7.02 10.55
CA VAL A 246 -23.57 6.37 10.58
C VAL A 246 -24.45 6.86 9.44
N ALA A 247 -24.44 8.17 9.15
CA ALA A 247 -25.20 8.74 8.05
C ALA A 247 -24.77 8.20 6.68
N VAL A 248 -23.46 8.10 6.45
CA VAL A 248 -22.90 7.49 5.22
C VAL A 248 -23.24 5.99 5.16
N GLY A 249 -23.12 5.27 6.25
CA GLY A 249 -23.51 3.86 6.31
C GLY A 249 -25.00 3.64 6.01
N ALA A 250 -25.89 4.45 6.59
CA ALA A 250 -27.33 4.39 6.32
C ALA A 250 -27.67 4.76 4.85
N PHE A 251 -27.02 5.78 4.32
CA PHE A 251 -27.17 6.14 2.91
C PHE A 251 -26.78 4.99 1.98
N ILE A 252 -25.61 4.38 2.21
CA ILE A 252 -25.13 3.24 1.42
C ILE A 252 -26.09 2.08 1.53
N TYR A 253 -26.51 1.71 2.75
CA TYR A 253 -27.48 0.65 2.97
C TYR A 253 -28.76 0.86 2.17
N SER A 254 -29.31 2.09 2.18
CA SER A 254 -30.53 2.43 1.43
C SER A 254 -30.34 2.55 -0.08
N PHE A 255 -29.09 2.84 -0.53
CA PHE A 255 -28.79 3.06 -1.95
C PHE A 255 -28.48 1.77 -2.71
N MET A 256 -27.89 0.77 -2.02
CA MET A 256 -27.43 -0.45 -2.68
C MET A 256 -28.60 -1.37 -3.04
N PRO A 257 -28.51 -2.10 -4.18
CA PRO A 257 -29.57 -2.95 -4.67
C PRO A 257 -29.74 -4.22 -3.82
N ASP A 258 -30.91 -4.90 -3.96
CA ASP A 258 -31.22 -6.16 -3.24
C ASP A 258 -30.17 -7.25 -3.45
N SER A 259 -29.58 -7.33 -4.66
CA SER A 259 -28.48 -8.26 -4.95
C SER A 259 -27.25 -8.05 -4.06
N TRP A 260 -26.95 -6.79 -3.70
CA TRP A 260 -25.88 -6.46 -2.76
C TRP A 260 -26.26 -6.89 -1.33
N HIS A 261 -27.50 -6.60 -0.92
CA HIS A 261 -28.00 -7.01 0.41
C HIS A 261 -27.96 -8.52 0.56
N HIS A 262 -28.42 -9.24 -0.44
CA HIS A 262 -28.36 -10.72 -0.45
C HIS A 262 -26.91 -11.20 -0.33
N ARG A 263 -25.98 -10.58 -1.09
CA ARG A 263 -24.54 -10.95 -1.03
C ARG A 263 -23.92 -10.64 0.34
N MET A 264 -24.33 -9.57 1.02
CA MET A 264 -23.83 -9.26 2.35
C MET A 264 -24.46 -10.17 3.43
N SER A 265 -25.72 -10.56 3.29
CA SER A 265 -26.37 -11.47 4.26
C SER A 265 -25.77 -12.88 4.25
N THR A 266 -25.14 -13.34 3.16
CA THR A 266 -24.44 -14.64 3.13
C THR A 266 -23.21 -14.70 4.05
N ILE A 267 -22.82 -13.60 4.71
CA ILE A 267 -21.83 -13.64 5.78
C ILE A 267 -22.33 -14.45 6.98
N GLU A 268 -23.66 -14.45 7.24
CA GLU A 268 -24.28 -15.18 8.34
C GLU A 268 -24.44 -16.68 8.06
N THR A 269 -24.47 -17.08 6.78
CA THR A 269 -24.65 -18.47 6.32
C THR A 269 -23.43 -19.00 5.59
N TYR A 270 -22.22 -18.74 6.14
CA TYR A 270 -20.94 -19.11 5.53
C TYR A 270 -20.76 -20.61 5.30
N ASP A 271 -21.45 -21.46 6.08
CA ASP A 271 -21.48 -22.91 5.97
C ASP A 271 -22.18 -23.43 4.70
N GLN A 272 -22.95 -22.59 4.03
CA GLN A 272 -23.59 -22.87 2.75
C GLN A 272 -22.94 -22.13 1.57
N ASP A 273 -21.95 -21.28 1.83
CA ASP A 273 -21.24 -20.50 0.80
C ASP A 273 -20.01 -21.27 0.31
N ALA A 274 -20.09 -21.82 -0.91
CA ALA A 274 -19.00 -22.56 -1.54
C ALA A 274 -17.67 -21.77 -1.55
N SER A 275 -17.72 -20.44 -1.73
CA SER A 275 -16.55 -19.58 -1.70
C SER A 275 -15.93 -19.49 -0.29
N ALA A 276 -16.74 -19.49 0.76
CA ALA A 276 -16.23 -19.50 2.13
C ALA A 276 -15.64 -20.86 2.50
N LEU A 277 -16.33 -21.96 2.11
CA LEU A 277 -15.84 -23.31 2.35
C LEU A 277 -14.54 -23.60 1.64
N GLY A 278 -14.39 -23.18 0.37
CA GLY A 278 -13.14 -23.33 -0.39
C GLY A 278 -11.96 -22.59 0.26
N ARG A 279 -12.19 -21.39 0.82
CA ARG A 279 -11.16 -20.66 1.59
C ARG A 279 -10.77 -21.40 2.87
N ILE A 280 -11.74 -21.91 3.62
CA ILE A 280 -11.48 -22.69 4.85
C ILE A 280 -10.68 -23.95 4.49
N ASN A 281 -11.00 -24.61 3.36
CA ASN A 281 -10.24 -25.74 2.87
C ASN A 281 -8.79 -25.37 2.56
N ALA A 282 -8.55 -24.25 1.85
CA ALA A 282 -7.22 -23.73 1.56
C ALA A 282 -6.45 -23.34 2.83
N TRP A 283 -7.11 -22.75 3.83
CA TRP A 283 -6.50 -22.39 5.11
C TRP A 283 -6.08 -23.63 5.91
N LYS A 284 -6.91 -24.68 5.94
CA LYS A 284 -6.57 -25.95 6.56
C LYS A 284 -5.41 -26.62 5.83
N MET A 285 -5.41 -26.59 4.49
CA MET A 285 -4.29 -27.07 3.67
C MET A 285 -2.99 -26.37 4.06
N ALA A 286 -2.97 -25.03 4.08
CA ALA A 286 -1.80 -24.24 4.45
C ALA A 286 -1.30 -24.54 5.88
N PHE A 287 -2.22 -24.68 6.82
CA PHE A 287 -1.89 -25.01 8.21
C PHE A 287 -1.30 -26.42 8.34
N ASN A 288 -1.89 -27.43 7.73
CA ASN A 288 -1.41 -28.82 7.74
C ASN A 288 -0.03 -28.90 7.07
N LEU A 289 0.15 -28.23 5.93
CA LEU A 289 1.42 -28.12 5.23
C LEU A 289 2.51 -27.50 6.13
N ALA A 290 2.21 -26.40 6.83
CA ALA A 290 3.17 -25.73 7.69
C ALA A 290 3.54 -26.55 8.93
N GLN A 291 2.63 -27.42 9.43
CA GLN A 291 2.95 -28.38 10.49
C GLN A 291 3.93 -29.48 10.06
N ASP A 292 3.84 -29.93 8.80
CA ASP A 292 4.69 -30.97 8.25
C ASP A 292 6.03 -30.43 7.72
N ARG A 293 6.01 -29.22 7.15
CA ARG A 293 7.17 -28.59 6.51
C ARG A 293 7.46 -27.21 7.09
N LEU A 294 8.58 -27.07 7.80
CA LEU A 294 9.05 -25.80 8.39
C LEU A 294 9.14 -24.67 7.37
N MET A 295 9.53 -25.00 6.12
CA MET A 295 9.72 -24.03 5.02
C MET A 295 8.44 -23.78 4.19
N GLY A 296 7.31 -24.44 4.56
CA GLY A 296 6.11 -24.38 3.73
C GLY A 296 6.29 -25.02 2.35
N GLY A 297 5.49 -24.60 1.37
CA GLY A 297 5.50 -25.14 0.01
C GLY A 297 6.31 -24.34 -1.01
N GLY A 298 6.85 -23.17 -0.64
CA GLY A 298 7.37 -22.17 -1.58
C GLY A 298 6.26 -21.34 -2.22
N PHE A 299 6.63 -20.27 -2.91
CA PHE A 299 5.66 -19.42 -3.59
C PHE A 299 4.75 -20.22 -4.54
N ASP A 300 3.51 -19.74 -4.71
CA ASP A 300 2.49 -20.34 -5.57
C ASP A 300 2.20 -21.82 -5.27
N CYS A 301 2.31 -22.24 -4.00
CA CYS A 301 2.10 -23.64 -3.60
C CYS A 301 0.64 -24.10 -3.54
N PHE A 302 -0.34 -23.21 -3.70
CA PHE A 302 -1.77 -23.53 -3.66
C PHE A 302 -2.24 -24.24 -4.94
N GLN A 303 -1.69 -25.42 -5.18
CA GLN A 303 -1.90 -26.24 -6.39
C GLN A 303 -2.51 -27.61 -6.05
N GLY A 304 -3.19 -28.23 -7.02
CA GLY A 304 -3.87 -29.52 -6.85
C GLY A 304 -3.06 -30.62 -6.16
N PRO A 305 -1.77 -30.88 -6.52
CA PRO A 305 -0.96 -31.88 -5.84
C PRO A 305 -0.76 -31.61 -4.36
N VAL A 306 -0.64 -30.34 -3.94
CA VAL A 306 -0.48 -29.98 -2.52
C VAL A 306 -1.81 -30.12 -1.78
N PHE A 307 -2.92 -29.75 -2.40
CA PHE A 307 -4.26 -30.02 -1.86
C PHE A 307 -4.50 -31.52 -1.68
N GLY A 308 -4.05 -32.33 -2.63
CA GLY A 308 -4.13 -33.81 -2.53
C GLY A 308 -3.46 -34.39 -1.30
N LEU A 309 -2.42 -33.73 -0.80
CA LEU A 309 -1.65 -34.18 0.37
C LEU A 309 -2.13 -33.59 1.70
N TYR A 310 -2.57 -32.32 1.70
CA TYR A 310 -2.74 -31.56 2.94
C TYR A 310 -4.15 -31.00 3.16
N ALA A 311 -5.00 -30.92 2.11
CA ALA A 311 -6.34 -30.37 2.24
C ALA A 311 -7.37 -31.41 2.74
N PRO A 312 -8.32 -31.02 3.59
CA PRO A 312 -9.46 -31.88 3.95
C PRO A 312 -10.31 -32.33 2.75
N VAL A 313 -10.44 -31.45 1.74
CA VAL A 313 -11.16 -31.71 0.48
C VAL A 313 -10.16 -31.56 -0.68
N PRO A 314 -9.50 -32.66 -1.11
CA PRO A 314 -8.36 -32.61 -2.03
C PRO A 314 -8.65 -32.05 -3.42
N TRP A 315 -9.88 -32.20 -3.92
CA TRP A 315 -10.29 -31.74 -5.25
C TRP A 315 -10.80 -30.31 -5.29
N ASP A 316 -11.06 -29.69 -4.13
CA ASP A 316 -11.55 -28.32 -4.00
C ASP A 316 -10.36 -27.35 -3.85
N VAL A 317 -9.69 -27.08 -4.97
CA VAL A 317 -8.47 -26.28 -5.04
C VAL A 317 -8.81 -24.80 -5.13
N HIS A 318 -8.40 -24.04 -4.14
CA HIS A 318 -8.60 -22.59 -4.06
C HIS A 318 -7.32 -21.87 -3.65
N ASP A 319 -7.23 -20.61 -4.04
CA ASP A 319 -6.22 -19.70 -3.51
C ASP A 319 -6.49 -19.41 -2.03
N ALA A 320 -5.44 -19.05 -1.26
CA ALA A 320 -5.56 -18.73 0.17
C ALA A 320 -6.60 -17.63 0.44
N HIS A 321 -6.70 -16.65 -0.44
CA HIS A 321 -7.52 -15.44 -0.23
C HIS A 321 -7.37 -14.86 1.19
N SER A 322 -6.15 -14.91 1.72
CA SER A 322 -5.73 -14.32 3.00
C SER A 322 -4.23 -14.15 3.01
N ILE A 323 -3.75 -12.93 3.25
CA ILE A 323 -2.30 -12.65 3.34
C ILE A 323 -1.60 -13.51 4.40
N TYR A 324 -2.31 -13.92 5.43
CA TYR A 324 -1.77 -14.72 6.53
C TYR A 324 -1.60 -16.18 6.12
N PHE A 325 -2.63 -16.77 5.51
CA PHE A 325 -2.58 -18.15 5.07
C PHE A 325 -1.80 -18.32 3.77
N GLU A 326 -1.72 -17.29 2.93
CA GLU A 326 -0.80 -17.23 1.78
C GLU A 326 0.64 -17.37 2.27
N VAL A 327 1.09 -16.51 3.18
CA VAL A 327 2.46 -16.57 3.75
C VAL A 327 2.68 -17.86 4.55
N LEU A 328 1.68 -18.35 5.28
CA LEU A 328 1.77 -19.59 6.05
C LEU A 328 2.00 -20.80 5.14
N GLY A 329 1.21 -20.94 4.07
CA GLY A 329 1.34 -22.04 3.13
C GLY A 329 2.66 -21.97 2.36
N GLU A 330 3.03 -20.79 1.89
CA GLU A 330 4.24 -20.61 1.07
C GLU A 330 5.55 -20.66 1.87
N HIS A 331 5.57 -20.10 3.09
CA HIS A 331 6.81 -19.88 3.85
C HIS A 331 6.80 -20.45 5.26
N GLY A 332 5.79 -21.24 5.62
CA GLY A 332 5.65 -21.88 6.91
C GLY A 332 5.45 -20.90 8.07
N PHE A 333 5.51 -21.42 9.30
CA PHE A 333 5.34 -20.61 10.52
C PHE A 333 6.42 -19.54 10.69
N VAL A 334 7.65 -19.78 10.23
CA VAL A 334 8.74 -18.79 10.31
C VAL A 334 8.44 -17.60 9.41
N GLY A 335 7.99 -17.86 8.16
CA GLY A 335 7.59 -16.81 7.23
C GLY A 335 6.42 -15.98 7.78
N LEU A 336 5.39 -16.63 8.31
CA LEU A 336 4.26 -15.96 8.94
C LEU A 336 4.69 -15.12 10.15
N ALA A 337 5.56 -15.63 11.01
CA ALA A 337 6.06 -14.87 12.16
C ALA A 337 6.83 -13.63 11.72
N LEU A 338 7.72 -13.72 10.71
CA LEU A 338 8.44 -12.58 10.16
C LEU A 338 7.50 -11.54 9.54
N PHE A 339 6.48 -11.98 8.81
CA PHE A 339 5.48 -11.11 8.20
C PHE A 339 4.64 -10.36 9.25
N LEU A 340 4.18 -11.04 10.29
CA LEU A 340 3.43 -10.45 11.40
C LEU A 340 4.30 -9.48 12.22
N LEU A 341 5.53 -9.85 12.52
CA LEU A 341 6.49 -8.98 13.21
C LEU A 341 6.81 -7.73 12.39
N LEU A 342 6.86 -7.84 11.07
CA LEU A 342 7.07 -6.70 10.17
C LEU A 342 5.91 -5.71 10.27
N GLY A 343 4.66 -6.17 10.19
CA GLY A 343 3.47 -5.32 10.37
C GLY A 343 3.41 -4.69 11.76
N LEU A 344 3.66 -5.47 12.80
CA LEU A 344 3.71 -5.00 14.19
C LEU A 344 4.81 -3.95 14.39
N SER A 345 6.01 -4.18 13.83
CA SER A 345 7.11 -3.21 13.87
C SER A 345 6.73 -1.89 13.22
N GLY A 346 5.99 -1.93 12.09
CA GLY A 346 5.44 -0.73 11.45
C GLY A 346 4.50 0.04 12.36
N LEU A 347 3.53 -0.64 12.99
CA LEU A 347 2.58 -0.03 13.91
C LEU A 347 3.27 0.59 15.13
N LEU A 348 4.21 -0.15 15.74
CA LEU A 348 4.94 0.29 16.93
C LEU A 348 5.86 1.48 16.61
N LEU A 349 6.57 1.44 15.47
CA LEU A 349 7.50 2.50 15.08
C LEU A 349 6.75 3.79 14.74
N ALA A 350 5.62 3.69 14.01
CA ALA A 350 4.75 4.84 13.76
C ALA A 350 4.19 5.41 15.07
N GLY A 351 3.79 4.57 16.04
CA GLY A 351 3.37 5.00 17.37
C GLY A 351 4.47 5.68 18.18
N ARG A 352 5.72 5.22 18.06
CA ARG A 352 6.88 5.88 18.66
C ARG A 352 7.13 7.25 18.03
N THR A 353 7.03 7.35 16.71
CA THR A 353 7.16 8.63 15.98
C THR A 353 6.12 9.65 16.44
N ILE A 354 4.85 9.25 16.57
CA ILE A 354 3.77 10.11 17.05
C ILE A 354 4.09 10.65 18.46
N ARG A 355 4.59 9.79 19.36
CA ARG A 355 4.94 10.19 20.74
C ARG A 355 6.18 11.08 20.79
N LEU A 356 7.19 10.77 19.97
CA LEU A 356 8.44 11.53 19.90
C LEU A 356 8.22 12.96 19.41
N VAL A 357 7.42 13.11 18.35
CA VAL A 357 7.06 14.42 17.77
C VAL A 357 6.17 15.23 18.72
N GLY A 358 5.26 14.57 19.46
CA GLY A 358 4.36 15.25 20.39
C GLY A 358 3.52 16.34 19.71
N ASP A 359 3.51 17.54 20.31
CA ASP A 359 2.77 18.70 19.83
C ASP A 359 3.64 19.76 19.14
N ASP A 360 4.89 19.41 18.74
CA ASP A 360 5.77 20.30 17.99
C ASP A 360 5.12 20.77 16.67
N PRO A 361 4.82 22.07 16.49
CA PRO A 361 4.17 22.57 15.29
C PRO A 361 5.00 22.35 14.01
N GLN A 362 6.34 22.35 14.13
CA GLN A 362 7.23 22.20 12.98
C GLN A 362 7.25 20.75 12.47
N GLN A 363 7.03 19.78 13.35
CA GLN A 363 7.02 18.37 13.02
C GLN A 363 5.59 17.78 12.95
N ARG A 364 4.55 18.59 13.07
CA ARG A 364 3.14 18.14 13.01
C ARG A 364 2.83 17.31 11.77
N TRP A 365 3.42 17.68 10.62
CA TRP A 365 3.26 16.92 9.37
C TRP A 365 3.70 15.47 9.50
N LEU A 366 4.75 15.22 10.29
CA LEU A 366 5.31 13.88 10.52
C LEU A 366 4.43 13.06 11.46
N ARG A 367 3.86 13.71 12.49
CA ARG A 367 2.83 13.11 13.36
C ARG A 367 1.59 12.71 12.55
N ASP A 368 1.09 13.60 11.69
CA ASP A 368 -0.05 13.34 10.82
C ASP A 368 0.24 12.20 9.85
N LEU A 369 1.43 12.18 9.25
CA LEU A 369 1.87 11.09 8.37
C LEU A 369 1.88 9.76 9.12
N ALA A 370 2.59 9.66 10.24
CA ALA A 370 2.69 8.44 11.02
C ALA A 370 1.33 7.94 11.50
N ALA A 371 0.42 8.85 11.87
CA ALA A 371 -0.94 8.50 12.26
C ALA A 371 -1.74 7.89 11.10
N MET A 372 -1.65 8.48 9.90
CA MET A 372 -2.38 7.97 8.74
C MET A 372 -1.77 6.68 8.19
N LEU A 373 -0.45 6.51 8.28
CA LEU A 373 0.22 5.24 7.95
C LEU A 373 -0.20 4.10 8.90
N GLN A 374 -0.37 4.36 10.21
CA GLN A 374 -0.94 3.35 11.12
C GLN A 374 -2.35 2.93 10.69
N VAL A 375 -3.20 3.90 10.32
CA VAL A 375 -4.57 3.61 9.87
C VAL A 375 -4.55 2.76 8.60
N ALA A 376 -3.67 3.08 7.64
CA ALA A 376 -3.51 2.32 6.41
C ALA A 376 -3.03 0.88 6.68
N LEU A 377 -2.09 0.68 7.61
CA LEU A 377 -1.63 -0.66 8.02
C LEU A 377 -2.76 -1.47 8.69
N ILE A 378 -3.59 -0.86 9.52
CA ILE A 378 -4.75 -1.54 10.13
C ILE A 378 -5.77 -1.92 9.04
N GLY A 379 -6.02 -1.02 8.09
CA GLY A 379 -6.87 -1.32 6.93
C GLY A 379 -6.34 -2.50 6.11
N TYR A 380 -5.03 -2.52 5.84
CA TYR A 380 -4.37 -3.63 5.15
C TYR A 380 -4.49 -4.95 5.93
N ALA A 381 -4.21 -4.93 7.24
CA ALA A 381 -4.29 -6.12 8.09
C ALA A 381 -5.72 -6.69 8.14
N ALA A 382 -6.73 -5.83 8.23
CA ALA A 382 -8.13 -6.25 8.29
C ALA A 382 -8.63 -6.77 6.93
N ALA A 383 -8.35 -6.08 5.82
CA ALA A 383 -8.74 -6.53 4.48
C ALA A 383 -8.00 -7.81 4.07
N GLY A 384 -6.74 -7.91 4.45
CA GLY A 384 -5.88 -9.05 4.17
C GLY A 384 -6.30 -10.36 4.84
N LEU A 385 -7.23 -10.34 5.83
CA LEU A 385 -7.84 -11.56 6.33
C LEU A 385 -8.60 -12.34 5.25
N PHE A 386 -9.12 -11.63 4.25
CA PHE A 386 -10.01 -12.20 3.24
C PHE A 386 -9.47 -12.07 1.81
N LEU A 387 -8.17 -11.77 1.66
CA LEU A 387 -7.55 -11.48 0.37
C LEU A 387 -6.06 -11.84 0.37
N GLY A 388 -5.59 -12.53 -0.67
CA GLY A 388 -4.18 -12.84 -0.90
C GLY A 388 -3.46 -11.69 -1.63
N LEU A 389 -2.81 -10.80 -0.91
CA LEU A 389 -1.92 -9.74 -1.40
C LEU A 389 -0.76 -9.51 -0.41
N ALA A 390 -0.13 -10.59 0.06
CA ALA A 390 0.97 -10.49 1.02
C ALA A 390 2.18 -9.74 0.45
N TYR A 391 2.38 -9.82 -0.87
CA TYR A 391 3.54 -9.20 -1.55
C TYR A 391 3.19 -7.92 -2.30
N PHE A 392 2.13 -7.23 -1.88
CA PHE A 392 1.71 -5.96 -2.47
C PHE A 392 2.71 -4.85 -2.16
N ASP A 393 3.32 -4.28 -3.19
CA ASP A 393 4.37 -3.25 -3.09
C ASP A 393 3.95 -2.00 -2.30
N PHE A 394 2.66 -1.65 -2.32
CA PHE A 394 2.12 -0.54 -1.56
C PHE A 394 2.30 -0.73 -0.03
N TYR A 395 2.11 -1.94 0.49
CA TYR A 395 2.35 -2.26 1.90
C TYR A 395 3.80 -2.00 2.30
N TYR A 396 4.75 -2.45 1.49
CA TYR A 396 6.18 -2.26 1.75
C TYR A 396 6.60 -0.80 1.63
N ALA A 397 5.97 -0.02 0.71
CA ALA A 397 6.17 1.42 0.61
C ALA A 397 5.67 2.17 1.86
N LEU A 398 4.52 1.76 2.46
CA LEU A 398 4.08 2.32 3.75
C LEU A 398 5.10 2.07 4.86
N LEU A 399 5.66 0.86 4.94
CA LEU A 399 6.70 0.51 5.91
C LEU A 399 7.98 1.34 5.70
N ALA A 400 8.37 1.56 4.44
CA ALA A 400 9.50 2.44 4.11
C ALA A 400 9.26 3.87 4.58
N LEU A 401 8.08 4.43 4.33
CA LEU A 401 7.70 5.77 4.79
C LEU A 401 7.70 5.89 6.32
N ILE A 402 7.26 4.85 7.05
CA ILE A 402 7.33 4.79 8.52
C ILE A 402 8.79 4.80 8.99
N ALA A 403 9.64 3.96 8.39
CA ALA A 403 11.05 3.85 8.76
C ALA A 403 11.81 5.17 8.54
N VAL A 404 11.59 5.81 7.40
CA VAL A 404 12.20 7.12 7.07
C VAL A 404 11.62 8.23 7.95
N GLY A 405 10.29 8.26 8.14
CA GLY A 405 9.63 9.24 9.00
C GLY A 405 10.16 9.20 10.45
N HIS A 406 10.38 8.00 10.99
CA HIS A 406 10.97 7.83 12.31
C HIS A 406 12.41 8.36 12.37
N ARG A 407 13.21 8.08 11.35
CA ARG A 407 14.59 8.58 11.26
C ARG A 407 14.67 10.10 11.19
N ILE A 408 13.72 10.75 10.50
CA ILE A 408 13.61 12.22 10.50
C ILE A 408 13.24 12.74 11.90
N ALA A 409 12.31 12.07 12.59
CA ALA A 409 11.87 12.45 13.92
C ALA A 409 12.99 12.33 14.96
N THR A 410 13.90 11.37 14.84
CA THR A 410 15.06 11.21 15.73
C THR A 410 16.21 12.17 15.44
N GLY A 411 16.15 12.94 14.35
CA GLY A 411 17.21 13.85 13.95
C GLY A 411 18.43 13.17 13.31
N ASP A 412 18.40 11.85 13.08
CA ASP A 412 19.47 11.11 12.40
C ASP A 412 19.65 11.51 10.93
N LEU A 413 18.63 12.13 10.33
CA LEU A 413 18.72 12.88 9.10
C LEU A 413 18.82 14.36 9.46
N ARG A 414 20.03 14.90 9.49
CA ARG A 414 20.20 16.36 9.42
C ARG A 414 19.57 16.81 8.11
N VAL A 415 18.49 17.58 8.18
CA VAL A 415 17.87 18.24 7.03
C VAL A 415 18.94 19.19 6.44
N THR A 416 19.81 18.64 5.60
CA THR A 416 20.83 19.40 4.88
C THR A 416 20.16 19.96 3.63
N GLY A 417 19.90 21.26 3.66
CA GLY A 417 19.55 21.92 2.44
C GLY A 417 18.77 23.19 2.66
N LEU A 418 18.01 23.78 2.10
CA LEU A 418 17.30 25.06 1.99
C LEU A 418 16.95 25.76 3.31
N TRP A 419 16.78 25.03 4.42
CA TRP A 419 16.42 25.59 5.72
C TRP A 419 17.55 26.41 6.37
N LYS A 420 18.82 26.06 6.11
CA LYS A 420 19.95 26.87 6.58
C LYS A 420 20.04 28.21 5.86
N LEU A 421 19.54 28.33 4.64
CA LEU A 421 19.53 29.58 3.89
C LEU A 421 18.44 30.54 4.40
N GLU A 422 17.27 30.02 4.82
CA GLU A 422 16.23 30.86 5.43
C GLU A 422 16.63 31.36 6.85
N GLN A 423 17.27 30.51 7.67
CA GLN A 423 17.78 30.96 8.96
C GLN A 423 18.95 31.94 8.84
N ALA A 424 19.84 31.74 7.87
CA ALA A 424 20.93 32.70 7.61
C ALA A 424 20.38 34.04 7.09
N GLY A 425 19.32 34.01 6.28
CA GLY A 425 18.63 35.23 5.81
C GLY A 425 17.89 35.98 6.91
N SER A 426 17.32 35.29 7.89
CA SER A 426 16.61 35.91 9.01
C SER A 426 17.54 36.49 10.09
N VAL A 427 18.78 35.98 10.21
CA VAL A 427 19.80 36.53 11.12
C VAL A 427 20.44 37.83 10.55
N LEU A 428 20.52 37.95 9.21
CA LEU A 428 21.02 39.14 8.54
C LEU A 428 19.98 40.28 8.42
N ALA A 429 18.73 40.03 8.76
CA ALA A 429 17.65 41.01 8.66
C ALA A 429 17.27 41.66 10.00
N ARG A 430 18.08 41.56 11.07
CA ARG A 430 17.91 42.38 12.28
C ARG A 430 18.67 43.70 12.09
N PRO A 431 18.01 44.86 11.95
CA PRO A 431 18.69 46.13 12.03
C PRO A 431 19.16 46.32 13.46
N GLU A 432 20.45 46.56 13.64
CA GLU A 432 20.98 47.15 14.87
C GLU A 432 20.27 48.48 15.14
N VAL A 433 19.41 48.48 16.13
CA VAL A 433 18.94 49.75 16.70
C VAL A 433 20.11 50.28 17.52
N ALA A 434 20.91 51.13 16.88
CA ALA A 434 21.90 51.98 17.56
C ALA A 434 21.17 52.92 18.51
N GLY A 435 21.32 52.70 19.80
CA GLY A 435 20.97 53.67 20.81
C GLY A 435 21.96 54.85 20.77
N HIS A 436 21.40 56.02 20.55
CA HIS A 436 22.06 57.25 20.89
C HIS A 436 21.12 58.12 21.75
N GLY A 437 21.65 58.56 22.88
CA GLY A 437 21.13 59.68 23.68
C GLY A 437 20.56 59.33 25.01
#